data_d7e793213ddab59b1f346c4d63f56f46
#
_entry.id   d7e793213ddab59b1f346c4d63f56f46
#
_cell.length_a   1.000
_cell.length_b   1.000
_cell.length_c   1.000
_cell.angle_alpha   90.00
_cell.angle_beta   90.00
_cell.angle_gamma   90.00
#
_symmetry.space_group_name_H-M   'P 1'
#
loop_
_entity.id
_entity.type
_entity.pdbx_description
1 polymer ?
#
loop_
_entity_poly.entity_id
_entity_poly.type
_entity_poly.pdbx_seq_one_letter_code
_entity_poly.pdbx_strand_id
1 'polypeptide(L)'
;MQKKIIICVAVVVLLLLGVFTAYFYYDTKYVRFQDKIMKAQVLEALDSQKDKVLKTEAEEIGFLETFQMRETLTFEDLLALPNLKFVAVFGDRVEKESEEYERYQNMIKDTFPQLKNLRKVFFHDNRATYNLDAFSDCRQIEELWIQENHVKDIKGIEGMKSLRILVLRENPLTDISSLEKLEKLEVVDFTGVSLENIESLLKIPSLKLVYYTAKNEEQKEILRCLSEKGVEVIQNNEERYVNIFDEMEKLGIEYVDYRKLQ
;
A
#
# COMPACT_ATOMS: atom_id res chain seq x y z
N MET A 1 30.77 19.29 -54.88
CA MET A 1 29.48 18.81 -54.31
C MET A 1 29.71 17.75 -53.25
N GLN A 2 30.49 16.71 -53.50
CA GLN A 2 30.77 15.60 -52.54
C GLN A 2 31.36 16.06 -51.19
N LYS A 3 32.35 16.99 -51.16
CA LYS A 3 32.93 17.49 -49.91
C LYS A 3 31.89 18.19 -48.97
N LYS A 4 30.94 18.91 -49.58
CA LYS A 4 29.88 19.58 -48.78
C LYS A 4 28.91 18.54 -48.18
N ILE A 5 28.59 17.48 -48.91
CA ILE A 5 27.75 16.35 -48.42
C ILE A 5 28.44 15.63 -47.25
N ILE A 6 29.73 15.33 -47.38
CA ILE A 6 30.52 14.65 -46.32
C ILE A 6 30.54 15.51 -45.04
N ILE A 7 30.74 16.82 -45.15
CA ILE A 7 30.70 17.73 -44.00
C ILE A 7 29.33 17.78 -43.37
N CYS A 8 28.25 17.86 -44.16
CA CYS A 8 26.89 17.84 -43.63
C CYS A 8 26.60 16.52 -42.91
N VAL A 9 26.98 15.39 -43.45
CA VAL A 9 26.82 14.06 -42.80
C VAL A 9 27.62 13.98 -41.50
N ALA A 10 28.88 14.46 -41.50
CA ALA A 10 29.69 14.47 -40.28
C ALA A 10 29.09 15.36 -39.17
N VAL A 11 28.56 16.52 -39.53
CA VAL A 11 27.86 17.42 -38.56
C VAL A 11 26.61 16.75 -38.00
N VAL A 12 25.80 16.10 -38.82
CA VAL A 12 24.61 15.37 -38.37
C VAL A 12 24.99 14.22 -37.43
N VAL A 13 26.03 13.44 -37.77
CA VAL A 13 26.51 12.37 -36.90
C VAL A 13 27.01 12.90 -35.55
N LEU A 14 27.75 14.00 -35.54
CA LEU A 14 28.21 14.62 -34.29
C LEU A 14 27.06 15.14 -33.44
N LEU A 15 26.05 15.73 -34.07
CA LEU A 15 24.83 16.16 -33.36
C LEU A 15 24.06 14.96 -32.76
N LEU A 16 23.91 13.89 -33.54
CA LEU A 16 23.27 12.66 -33.03
C LEU A 16 24.05 12.02 -31.88
N LEU A 17 25.39 11.97 -31.98
CA LEU A 17 26.23 11.50 -30.88
C LEU A 17 26.12 12.41 -29.65
N GLY A 18 26.08 13.73 -29.82
CA GLY A 18 25.86 14.68 -28.73
C GLY A 18 24.51 14.51 -28.06
N VAL A 19 23.45 14.33 -28.84
CA VAL A 19 22.10 14.02 -28.31
C VAL A 19 22.10 12.67 -27.59
N PHE A 20 22.73 11.64 -28.16
CA PHE A 20 22.82 10.31 -27.56
C PHE A 20 23.58 10.33 -26.23
N THR A 21 24.73 11.02 -26.18
CA THR A 21 25.52 11.14 -24.94
C THR A 21 24.77 11.94 -23.86
N ALA A 22 24.09 13.02 -24.24
CA ALA A 22 23.27 13.79 -23.32
C ALA A 22 22.08 12.95 -22.78
N TYR A 23 21.40 12.20 -23.67
CA TYR A 23 20.33 11.30 -23.32
C TYR A 23 20.83 10.21 -22.35
N PHE A 24 21.95 9.56 -22.68
CA PHE A 24 22.54 8.51 -21.84
C PHE A 24 22.97 9.06 -20.48
N TYR A 25 23.59 10.24 -20.43
CA TYR A 25 23.94 10.90 -19.18
C TYR A 25 22.72 11.20 -18.33
N TYR A 26 21.65 11.70 -18.95
CA TYR A 26 20.39 11.96 -18.24
C TYR A 26 19.81 10.65 -17.68
N ASP A 27 19.73 9.63 -18.50
CA ASP A 27 19.14 8.34 -18.15
C ASP A 27 19.91 7.58 -17.05
N THR A 28 21.22 7.76 -16.98
CA THR A 28 22.04 7.16 -15.93
C THR A 28 21.93 7.90 -14.59
N LYS A 29 21.66 9.19 -14.60
CA LYS A 29 21.73 10.06 -13.42
C LYS A 29 20.38 10.37 -12.79
N TYR A 30 19.35 10.54 -13.61
CA TYR A 30 18.04 11.02 -13.16
C TYR A 30 16.97 9.95 -13.30
N VAL A 31 15.97 10.00 -12.41
CA VAL A 31 14.73 9.24 -12.55
C VAL A 31 13.89 9.86 -13.67
N ARG A 32 13.28 9.00 -14.50
CA ARG A 32 12.28 9.40 -15.48
C ARG A 32 10.92 9.06 -14.95
N PHE A 33 10.12 10.07 -14.70
CA PHE A 33 8.73 9.92 -14.31
C PHE A 33 7.83 9.96 -15.55
N GLN A 34 6.88 9.04 -15.62
CA GLN A 34 5.81 9.03 -16.61
C GLN A 34 4.66 9.92 -16.14
N ASP A 35 4.44 9.98 -14.82
CA ASP A 35 3.39 10.73 -14.17
C ASP A 35 3.95 11.99 -13.50
N LYS A 36 3.41 13.15 -13.89
CA LYS A 36 3.83 14.44 -13.32
C LYS A 36 3.40 14.61 -11.86
N ILE A 37 2.29 13.97 -11.45
CA ILE A 37 1.78 14.04 -10.09
C ILE A 37 2.68 13.19 -9.20
N MET A 38 2.98 11.97 -9.61
CA MET A 38 3.92 11.11 -8.89
C MET A 38 5.29 11.79 -8.74
N LYS A 39 5.78 12.42 -9.81
CA LYS A 39 7.02 13.21 -9.74
C LYS A 39 6.95 14.33 -8.70
N ALA A 40 5.84 15.07 -8.65
CA ALA A 40 5.66 16.16 -7.71
C ALA A 40 5.67 15.65 -6.26
N GLN A 41 4.99 14.55 -5.98
CA GLN A 41 4.95 13.92 -4.66
C GLN A 41 6.33 13.40 -4.22
N VAL A 42 7.11 12.84 -5.14
CA VAL A 42 8.49 12.41 -4.86
C VAL A 42 9.38 13.61 -4.56
N LEU A 43 9.24 14.72 -5.29
CA LEU A 43 9.99 15.94 -5.01
C LEU A 43 9.60 16.56 -3.66
N GLU A 44 8.32 16.49 -3.30
CA GLU A 44 7.81 16.92 -1.99
C GLU A 44 8.39 16.06 -0.86
N ALA A 45 8.38 14.75 -1.03
CA ALA A 45 8.98 13.82 -0.05
C ALA A 45 10.48 14.05 0.17
N LEU A 46 11.18 14.58 -0.84
CA LEU A 46 12.60 14.97 -0.78
C LEU A 46 12.83 16.41 -0.28
N ASP A 47 11.78 17.14 0.06
CA ASP A 47 11.84 18.60 0.33
C ASP A 47 12.63 19.38 -0.74
N SER A 48 12.45 19.00 -2.02
CA SER A 48 13.28 19.43 -3.12
C SER A 48 12.60 20.51 -3.97
N GLN A 49 13.27 21.64 -4.15
CA GLN A 49 12.86 22.72 -5.08
C GLN A 49 13.38 22.49 -6.52
N LYS A 50 14.03 21.36 -6.78
CA LYS A 50 14.53 21.00 -8.11
C LYS A 50 13.36 20.55 -9.01
N ASP A 51 13.63 20.50 -10.31
CA ASP A 51 12.72 19.94 -11.32
C ASP A 51 13.04 18.47 -11.68
N LYS A 52 14.07 17.90 -11.07
CA LYS A 52 14.60 16.55 -11.36
C LYS A 52 14.99 15.83 -10.10
N VAL A 53 14.78 14.53 -10.11
CA VAL A 53 15.16 13.62 -9.02
C VAL A 53 16.37 12.82 -9.47
N LEU A 54 17.44 12.83 -8.68
CA LEU A 54 18.59 11.95 -8.88
C LEU A 54 18.21 10.52 -8.46
N LYS A 55 18.78 9.51 -9.11
CA LYS A 55 18.58 8.11 -8.72
C LYS A 55 19.06 7.85 -7.29
N THR A 56 20.13 8.52 -6.87
CA THR A 56 20.63 8.44 -5.49
C THR A 56 19.67 9.08 -4.48
N GLU A 57 18.97 10.16 -4.85
CA GLU A 57 17.93 10.76 -4.00
C GLU A 57 16.70 9.84 -3.90
N ALA A 58 16.34 9.17 -5.00
CA ALA A 58 15.25 8.18 -5.01
C ALA A 58 15.53 6.97 -4.11
N GLU A 59 16.80 6.60 -3.90
CA GLU A 59 17.22 5.55 -2.97
C GLU A 59 17.01 5.92 -1.49
N GLU A 60 16.86 7.20 -1.16
CA GLU A 60 16.63 7.68 0.20
C GLU A 60 15.16 7.56 0.62
N ILE A 61 14.24 7.37 -0.33
CA ILE A 61 12.80 7.34 -0.07
C ILE A 61 12.38 5.95 0.44
N GLY A 62 12.06 5.89 1.72
CA GLY A 62 11.49 4.71 2.36
C GLY A 62 9.97 4.78 2.54
N PHE A 63 9.41 5.98 2.51
CA PHE A 63 7.99 6.27 2.67
C PHE A 63 7.53 7.28 1.62
N LEU A 64 6.37 7.03 1.03
CA LEU A 64 5.72 7.97 0.14
C LEU A 64 4.24 8.09 0.48
N GLU A 65 3.81 9.32 0.66
CA GLU A 65 2.41 9.70 0.81
C GLU A 65 1.90 10.21 -0.53
N THR A 66 0.76 9.69 -0.99
CA THR A 66 0.18 10.07 -2.27
C THR A 66 -1.24 10.59 -2.09
N PHE A 67 -1.54 11.65 -2.84
CA PHE A 67 -2.86 12.25 -2.95
C PHE A 67 -3.26 12.30 -4.42
N GLN A 68 -4.52 12.66 -4.71
CA GLN A 68 -4.99 12.89 -6.08
C GLN A 68 -4.96 11.64 -6.98
N MET A 69 -5.40 10.51 -6.44
CA MET A 69 -5.47 9.23 -7.17
C MET A 69 -6.21 9.30 -8.51
N ARG A 70 -7.24 10.15 -8.60
CA ARG A 70 -8.00 10.34 -9.85
C ARG A 70 -7.13 10.83 -11.00
N GLU A 71 -6.17 11.69 -10.68
CA GLU A 71 -5.30 12.33 -11.66
C GLU A 71 -4.01 11.52 -11.91
N THR A 72 -3.67 10.59 -11.02
CA THR A 72 -2.52 9.70 -11.17
C THR A 72 -2.77 8.72 -12.32
N LEU A 73 -1.84 8.66 -13.26
CA LEU A 73 -1.95 7.84 -14.46
C LEU A 73 -1.32 6.46 -14.28
N THR A 74 -0.27 6.36 -13.47
CA THR A 74 0.46 5.11 -13.25
C THR A 74 1.15 5.07 -11.89
N PHE A 75 1.27 3.87 -11.32
CA PHE A 75 2.14 3.57 -10.17
C PHE A 75 3.51 3.05 -10.58
N GLU A 76 3.77 2.83 -11.88
CA GLU A 76 5.07 2.31 -12.35
C GLU A 76 6.25 3.17 -11.92
N ASP A 77 6.05 4.47 -11.77
CA ASP A 77 7.06 5.40 -11.28
C ASP A 77 7.59 5.06 -9.88
N LEU A 78 6.79 4.34 -9.06
CA LEU A 78 7.22 3.83 -7.76
C LEU A 78 8.36 2.80 -7.87
N LEU A 79 8.49 2.11 -9.03
CA LEU A 79 9.59 1.16 -9.27
C LEU A 79 10.95 1.84 -9.30
N ALA A 80 10.99 3.16 -9.48
CA ALA A 80 12.22 3.95 -9.38
C ALA A 80 12.65 4.25 -7.93
N LEU A 81 11.86 3.83 -6.92
CA LEU A 81 12.12 4.02 -5.50
C LEU A 81 12.50 2.68 -4.84
N PRO A 82 13.76 2.22 -4.99
CA PRO A 82 14.14 0.84 -4.65
C PRO A 82 14.02 0.51 -3.16
N ASN A 83 14.07 1.51 -2.28
CA ASN A 83 13.99 1.34 -0.83
C ASN A 83 12.61 1.66 -0.26
N LEU A 84 11.60 1.87 -1.10
CA LEU A 84 10.24 2.16 -0.68
C LEU A 84 9.66 1.00 0.13
N LYS A 85 9.35 1.26 1.40
CA LYS A 85 8.80 0.29 2.36
C LYS A 85 7.35 0.54 2.69
N PHE A 86 6.91 1.78 2.59
CA PHE A 86 5.56 2.19 2.94
C PHE A 86 4.99 3.16 1.91
N VAL A 87 3.78 2.85 1.43
CA VAL A 87 2.97 3.75 0.59
C VAL A 87 1.67 4.05 1.32
N ALA A 88 1.38 5.33 1.50
CA ALA A 88 0.11 5.82 2.02
C ALA A 88 -0.65 6.54 0.91
N VAL A 89 -1.94 6.21 0.75
CA VAL A 89 -2.83 6.80 -0.25
C VAL A 89 -4.04 7.39 0.46
N PHE A 90 -4.27 8.69 0.27
CA PHE A 90 -5.37 9.42 0.88
C PHE A 90 -6.32 10.02 -0.14
N GLY A 91 -7.59 10.06 0.24
CA GLY A 91 -8.62 10.80 -0.47
C GLY A 91 -8.95 10.26 -1.86
N ASP A 92 -9.85 10.93 -2.54
CA ASP A 92 -10.44 10.66 -3.83
C ASP A 92 -11.48 9.53 -3.86
N ARG A 93 -12.71 9.95 -3.98
CA ARG A 93 -13.83 9.05 -4.21
C ARG A 93 -13.82 8.58 -5.66
N VAL A 94 -13.52 7.32 -5.87
CA VAL A 94 -13.63 6.65 -7.17
C VAL A 94 -14.86 5.76 -7.16
N GLU A 95 -15.76 5.94 -8.10
CA GLU A 95 -16.97 5.14 -8.19
C GLU A 95 -16.65 3.73 -8.70
N LYS A 96 -17.27 2.72 -8.08
CA LYS A 96 -17.18 1.33 -8.55
C LYS A 96 -17.65 1.23 -10.01
N GLU A 97 -16.94 0.42 -10.79
CA GLU A 97 -17.23 0.20 -12.21
C GLU A 97 -16.95 1.42 -13.12
N SER A 98 -16.28 2.46 -12.61
CA SER A 98 -15.74 3.54 -13.46
C SER A 98 -14.41 3.13 -14.12
N GLU A 99 -14.03 3.82 -15.20
CA GLU A 99 -12.72 3.62 -15.83
C GLU A 99 -11.58 3.93 -14.87
N GLU A 100 -11.77 4.92 -13.99
CA GLU A 100 -10.81 5.28 -12.94
C GLU A 100 -10.64 4.14 -11.94
N TYR A 101 -11.71 3.47 -11.56
CA TYR A 101 -11.66 2.32 -10.66
C TYR A 101 -10.87 1.16 -11.27
N GLU A 102 -11.16 0.78 -12.51
CA GLU A 102 -10.44 -0.28 -13.21
C GLU A 102 -8.95 0.06 -13.36
N ARG A 103 -8.65 1.30 -13.75
CA ARG A 103 -7.27 1.79 -13.83
C ARG A 103 -6.56 1.66 -12.50
N TYR A 104 -7.17 2.10 -11.42
CA TYR A 104 -6.64 2.03 -10.07
C TYR A 104 -6.33 0.59 -9.62
N GLN A 105 -7.25 -0.34 -9.84
CA GLN A 105 -7.05 -1.75 -9.53
C GLN A 105 -5.87 -2.34 -10.32
N ASN A 106 -5.78 -2.01 -11.61
CA ASN A 106 -4.68 -2.45 -12.46
C ASN A 106 -3.34 -1.85 -12.01
N MET A 107 -3.28 -0.58 -11.65
CA MET A 107 -2.08 0.07 -11.13
C MET A 107 -1.53 -0.66 -9.89
N ILE A 108 -2.40 -1.03 -8.95
CA ILE A 108 -2.01 -1.81 -7.76
C ILE A 108 -1.50 -3.19 -8.19
N LYS A 109 -2.29 -3.92 -8.96
CA LYS A 109 -2.03 -5.30 -9.39
C LYS A 109 -0.72 -5.43 -10.18
N ASP A 110 -0.46 -4.46 -11.05
CA ASP A 110 0.70 -4.52 -11.95
C ASP A 110 1.99 -4.03 -11.27
N THR A 111 1.89 -3.08 -10.33
CA THR A 111 3.08 -2.43 -9.74
C THR A 111 3.47 -2.98 -8.38
N PHE A 112 2.52 -3.10 -7.44
CA PHE A 112 2.85 -3.42 -6.04
C PHE A 112 3.57 -4.76 -5.85
N PRO A 113 3.26 -5.85 -6.58
CA PRO A 113 4.01 -7.10 -6.48
C PRO A 113 5.49 -6.98 -6.88
N GLN A 114 5.85 -5.96 -7.67
CA GLN A 114 7.21 -5.70 -8.13
C GLN A 114 8.03 -4.89 -7.11
N LEU A 115 7.39 -4.16 -6.20
CA LEU A 115 8.03 -3.37 -5.15
C LEU A 115 8.55 -4.30 -4.03
N LYS A 116 9.75 -4.86 -4.21
CA LYS A 116 10.29 -5.94 -3.37
C LYS A 116 10.49 -5.56 -1.89
N ASN A 117 10.71 -4.27 -1.64
CA ASN A 117 10.91 -3.74 -0.29
C ASN A 117 9.63 -3.19 0.34
N LEU A 118 8.52 -3.11 -0.39
CA LEU A 118 7.24 -2.66 0.14
C LEU A 118 6.74 -3.63 1.21
N ARG A 119 6.46 -3.11 2.41
CA ARG A 119 5.97 -3.88 3.57
C ARG A 119 4.63 -3.40 4.06
N LYS A 120 4.35 -2.10 3.93
CA LYS A 120 3.14 -1.48 4.42
C LYS A 120 2.41 -0.73 3.32
N VAL A 121 1.10 -0.93 3.28
CA VAL A 121 0.18 -0.18 2.42
C VAL A 121 -0.95 0.37 3.27
N PHE A 122 -1.25 1.66 3.10
CA PHE A 122 -2.30 2.36 3.82
C PHE A 122 -3.20 3.11 2.84
N PHE A 123 -4.49 2.79 2.88
CA PHE A 123 -5.52 3.50 2.12
C PHE A 123 -6.57 4.06 3.09
N HIS A 124 -6.76 5.36 3.09
CA HIS A 124 -7.70 6.02 3.98
C HIS A 124 -8.68 6.92 3.23
N ASP A 125 -9.99 6.75 3.51
CA ASP A 125 -11.11 7.52 2.94
C ASP A 125 -11.03 7.72 1.41
N ASN A 126 -10.49 6.74 0.70
CA ASN A 126 -10.38 6.91 -0.74
C ASN A 126 -11.55 6.25 -1.50
N ARG A 127 -12.43 5.52 -0.77
CA ARG A 127 -13.63 4.89 -1.29
C ARG A 127 -13.48 4.17 -2.64
N ALA A 128 -12.24 3.90 -3.03
CA ALA A 128 -11.86 3.24 -4.26
C ALA A 128 -11.62 1.74 -4.08
N THR A 129 -11.55 1.26 -2.83
CA THR A 129 -11.28 -0.13 -2.53
C THR A 129 -12.57 -0.84 -2.14
N TYR A 130 -13.06 -1.73 -3.00
CA TYR A 130 -14.29 -2.51 -2.81
C TYR A 130 -14.02 -3.99 -2.52
N ASN A 131 -12.86 -4.48 -2.92
CA ASN A 131 -12.35 -5.82 -2.66
C ASN A 131 -10.81 -5.78 -2.58
N LEU A 132 -10.17 -6.91 -2.29
CA LEU A 132 -8.72 -7.02 -2.16
C LEU A 132 -8.06 -7.81 -3.30
N ASP A 133 -8.76 -8.06 -4.40
CA ASP A 133 -8.25 -8.87 -5.52
C ASP A 133 -6.96 -8.31 -6.13
N ALA A 134 -6.83 -6.98 -6.20
CA ALA A 134 -5.64 -6.32 -6.71
C ALA A 134 -4.37 -6.59 -5.89
N PHE A 135 -4.53 -7.01 -4.62
CA PHE A 135 -3.42 -7.31 -3.72
C PHE A 135 -3.02 -8.79 -3.69
N SER A 136 -3.72 -9.66 -4.43
CA SER A 136 -3.55 -11.12 -4.34
C SER A 136 -2.12 -11.62 -4.58
N ASP A 137 -1.33 -10.91 -5.39
CA ASP A 137 0.07 -11.24 -5.68
C ASP A 137 1.09 -10.47 -4.82
N CYS A 138 0.63 -9.63 -3.92
CA CYS A 138 1.47 -8.81 -3.03
C CYS A 138 2.00 -9.62 -1.83
N ARG A 139 2.78 -10.66 -2.10
CA ARG A 139 3.26 -11.63 -1.09
C ARG A 139 4.20 -11.04 -0.05
N GLN A 140 4.86 -9.93 -0.35
CA GLN A 140 5.85 -9.25 0.48
C GLN A 140 5.23 -8.26 1.48
N ILE A 141 3.97 -7.88 1.31
CA ILE A 141 3.29 -6.93 2.20
C ILE A 141 3.02 -7.60 3.55
N GLU A 142 3.43 -6.94 4.62
CA GLU A 142 3.29 -7.38 6.01
C GLU A 142 2.15 -6.64 6.72
N GLU A 143 1.83 -5.41 6.29
CA GLU A 143 0.79 -4.57 6.87
C GLU A 143 -0.13 -4.01 5.78
N LEU A 144 -1.43 -4.28 5.92
CA LEU A 144 -2.47 -3.73 5.04
C LEU A 144 -3.51 -2.98 5.87
N TRP A 145 -3.57 -1.67 5.66
CA TRP A 145 -4.46 -0.75 6.36
C TRP A 145 -5.40 -0.13 5.34
N ILE A 146 -6.68 -0.50 5.37
CA ILE A 146 -7.71 0.01 4.45
C ILE A 146 -8.89 0.47 5.31
N GLN A 147 -8.85 1.74 5.71
CA GLN A 147 -9.82 2.34 6.62
C GLN A 147 -10.79 3.24 5.87
N GLU A 148 -12.06 3.29 6.31
CA GLU A 148 -13.08 4.18 5.76
C GLU A 148 -13.22 4.03 4.23
N ASN A 149 -13.24 2.78 3.76
CA ASN A 149 -13.41 2.41 2.37
C ASN A 149 -14.74 1.66 2.14
N HIS A 150 -14.86 0.96 1.03
CA HIS A 150 -16.07 0.20 0.67
C HIS A 150 -15.79 -1.30 0.54
N VAL A 151 -14.82 -1.83 1.27
CA VAL A 151 -14.46 -3.26 1.21
C VAL A 151 -15.62 -4.11 1.71
N LYS A 152 -16.17 -4.92 0.81
CA LYS A 152 -17.23 -5.89 1.07
C LYS A 152 -16.74 -7.33 0.99
N ASP A 153 -15.64 -7.55 0.28
CA ASP A 153 -15.05 -8.86 0.04
C ASP A 153 -13.53 -8.79 0.21
N ILE A 154 -12.99 -9.77 0.90
CA ILE A 154 -11.55 -9.92 1.12
C ILE A 154 -10.97 -11.16 0.43
N LYS A 155 -11.68 -11.71 -0.58
CA LYS A 155 -11.08 -12.73 -1.46
C LYS A 155 -9.80 -12.19 -2.08
N GLY A 156 -8.85 -13.08 -2.34
CA GLY A 156 -7.52 -12.69 -2.81
C GLY A 156 -6.52 -12.43 -1.67
N ILE A 157 -6.97 -12.05 -0.46
CA ILE A 157 -6.07 -11.79 0.69
C ILE A 157 -5.22 -13.02 1.06
N GLU A 158 -5.73 -14.21 0.78
CA GLU A 158 -5.01 -15.47 1.01
C GLU A 158 -3.70 -15.59 0.21
N GLY A 159 -3.50 -14.77 -0.81
CA GLY A 159 -2.22 -14.64 -1.55
C GLY A 159 -1.15 -13.87 -0.78
N MET A 160 -1.53 -13.02 0.16
CA MET A 160 -0.65 -12.16 0.95
C MET A 160 0.03 -12.93 2.10
N LYS A 161 0.91 -13.86 1.76
CA LYS A 161 1.50 -14.83 2.71
C LYS A 161 2.39 -14.24 3.81
N SER A 162 2.79 -12.98 3.68
CA SER A 162 3.57 -12.28 4.72
C SER A 162 2.72 -11.38 5.60
N LEU A 163 1.39 -11.30 5.37
CA LEU A 163 0.51 -10.38 6.09
C LEU A 163 0.45 -10.73 7.58
N ARG A 164 0.78 -9.74 8.41
CA ARG A 164 0.79 -9.82 9.87
C ARG A 164 -0.21 -8.87 10.52
N ILE A 165 -0.45 -7.72 9.89
CA ILE A 165 -1.36 -6.70 10.43
C ILE A 165 -2.38 -6.35 9.35
N LEU A 166 -3.66 -6.53 9.68
CA LEU A 166 -4.79 -6.19 8.82
C LEU A 166 -5.73 -5.24 9.56
N VAL A 167 -5.88 -4.02 9.03
CA VAL A 167 -6.80 -3.01 9.56
C VAL A 167 -7.85 -2.68 8.51
N LEU A 168 -9.12 -2.99 8.81
CA LEU A 168 -10.27 -2.80 7.92
C LEU A 168 -11.38 -1.97 8.58
N ARG A 169 -11.02 -1.01 9.43
CA ARG A 169 -11.97 -0.15 10.14
C ARG A 169 -12.97 0.51 9.20
N GLU A 170 -14.21 0.65 9.65
CA GLU A 170 -15.27 1.38 8.94
C GLU A 170 -15.44 0.91 7.48
N ASN A 171 -15.47 -0.41 7.27
CA ASN A 171 -15.77 -1.03 5.99
C ASN A 171 -17.07 -1.87 6.09
N PRO A 172 -17.85 -1.98 5.01
CA PRO A 172 -19.09 -2.76 4.98
C PRO A 172 -18.85 -4.27 4.76
N LEU A 173 -17.78 -4.81 5.35
CA LEU A 173 -17.39 -6.21 5.30
C LEU A 173 -18.28 -7.04 6.23
N THR A 174 -18.66 -8.26 5.78
CA THR A 174 -19.48 -9.20 6.59
C THR A 174 -18.83 -10.58 6.76
N ASP A 175 -17.99 -11.01 5.81
CA ASP A 175 -17.34 -12.31 5.83
C ASP A 175 -15.81 -12.20 5.87
N ILE A 176 -15.20 -12.95 6.81
CA ILE A 176 -13.75 -12.98 7.03
C ILE A 176 -13.16 -14.40 6.90
N SER A 177 -13.89 -15.32 6.27
CA SER A 177 -13.47 -16.74 6.16
C SER A 177 -12.13 -16.91 5.43
N SER A 178 -11.81 -16.02 4.49
CA SER A 178 -10.52 -16.03 3.76
C SER A 178 -9.30 -15.84 4.67
N LEU A 179 -9.47 -15.27 5.88
CA LEU A 179 -8.36 -15.05 6.83
C LEU A 179 -7.79 -16.34 7.41
N GLU A 180 -8.56 -17.43 7.41
CA GLU A 180 -8.13 -18.74 7.92
C GLU A 180 -6.85 -19.27 7.24
N LYS A 181 -6.53 -18.75 6.04
CA LYS A 181 -5.36 -19.14 5.24
C LYS A 181 -4.10 -18.30 5.51
N LEU A 182 -4.19 -17.34 6.45
CA LEU A 182 -3.10 -16.41 6.79
C LEU A 182 -2.38 -16.86 8.06
N GLU A 183 -1.35 -17.69 7.88
CA GLU A 183 -0.63 -18.33 9.00
C GLU A 183 0.20 -17.35 9.85
N LYS A 184 0.46 -16.13 9.36
CA LYS A 184 1.28 -15.11 10.02
C LYS A 184 0.49 -13.93 10.58
N LEU A 185 -0.84 -13.96 10.45
CA LEU A 185 -1.69 -12.82 10.84
C LEU A 185 -1.76 -12.70 12.36
N GLU A 186 -1.16 -11.63 12.89
CA GLU A 186 -1.04 -11.37 14.33
C GLU A 186 -2.09 -10.38 14.83
N VAL A 187 -2.47 -9.41 13.97
CA VAL A 187 -3.36 -8.31 14.36
C VAL A 187 -4.48 -8.15 13.35
N VAL A 188 -5.71 -8.07 13.85
CA VAL A 188 -6.87 -7.65 13.05
C VAL A 188 -7.60 -6.51 13.74
N ASP A 189 -8.01 -5.51 12.96
CA ASP A 189 -8.84 -4.42 13.44
C ASP A 189 -10.09 -4.26 12.57
N PHE A 190 -11.22 -4.61 13.15
CA PHE A 190 -12.56 -4.53 12.57
C PHE A 190 -13.45 -3.53 13.32
N THR A 191 -12.85 -2.47 13.88
CA THR A 191 -13.63 -1.39 14.50
C THR A 191 -14.62 -0.81 13.49
N GLY A 192 -15.88 -0.68 13.87
CA GLY A 192 -16.95 -0.19 13.00
C GLY A 192 -17.46 -1.19 11.96
N VAL A 193 -16.90 -2.41 11.89
CA VAL A 193 -17.33 -3.46 10.96
C VAL A 193 -18.43 -4.33 11.58
N SER A 194 -19.39 -4.77 10.77
CA SER A 194 -20.49 -5.65 11.21
C SER A 194 -20.36 -7.03 10.58
N LEU A 195 -19.55 -7.90 11.20
CA LEU A 195 -19.33 -9.25 10.74
C LEU A 195 -20.53 -10.15 11.08
N GLU A 196 -20.91 -11.04 10.15
CA GLU A 196 -21.95 -12.07 10.36
C GLU A 196 -21.40 -13.22 11.22
N ASN A 197 -20.21 -13.68 10.90
CA ASN A 197 -19.54 -14.77 11.61
C ASN A 197 -18.07 -14.41 11.87
N ILE A 198 -17.60 -14.65 13.10
CA ILE A 198 -16.23 -14.41 13.52
C ILE A 198 -15.48 -15.69 13.93
N GLU A 199 -16.06 -16.88 13.72
CA GLU A 199 -15.42 -18.17 14.06
C GLU A 199 -14.08 -18.37 13.36
N SER A 200 -13.90 -17.79 12.18
CA SER A 200 -12.65 -17.84 11.43
C SER A 200 -11.45 -17.31 12.23
N LEU A 201 -11.67 -16.37 13.16
CA LEU A 201 -10.62 -15.86 14.05
C LEU A 201 -10.03 -16.95 14.94
N LEU A 202 -10.84 -17.94 15.35
CA LEU A 202 -10.38 -19.06 16.18
C LEU A 202 -9.41 -20.00 15.45
N LYS A 203 -9.38 -19.94 14.12
CA LYS A 203 -8.57 -20.80 13.24
C LYS A 203 -7.26 -20.15 12.82
N ILE A 204 -7.01 -18.89 13.19
CA ILE A 204 -5.77 -18.17 12.87
C ILE A 204 -4.75 -18.45 13.99
N PRO A 205 -3.69 -19.24 13.74
CA PRO A 205 -2.82 -19.73 14.81
C PRO A 205 -1.89 -18.68 15.40
N SER A 206 -1.60 -17.63 14.64
CA SER A 206 -0.66 -16.55 14.99
C SER A 206 -1.34 -15.33 15.61
N LEU A 207 -2.68 -15.32 15.73
CA LEU A 207 -3.44 -14.17 16.18
C LEU A 207 -3.09 -13.78 17.62
N LYS A 208 -2.80 -12.50 17.85
CA LYS A 208 -2.41 -11.92 19.13
C LYS A 208 -3.30 -10.79 19.60
N LEU A 209 -3.87 -10.03 18.63
CA LEU A 209 -4.65 -8.84 18.95
C LEU A 209 -5.84 -8.71 18.00
N VAL A 210 -7.03 -8.54 18.57
CA VAL A 210 -8.30 -8.36 17.86
C VAL A 210 -9.01 -7.11 18.36
N TYR A 211 -9.30 -6.18 17.46
CA TYR A 211 -10.24 -5.08 17.69
C TYR A 211 -11.57 -5.45 17.05
N TYR A 212 -12.56 -5.75 17.86
CA TYR A 212 -13.92 -6.04 17.41
C TYR A 212 -14.92 -5.93 18.56
N THR A 213 -16.07 -5.32 18.31
CA THR A 213 -17.18 -5.25 19.26
C THR A 213 -18.24 -6.28 18.88
N ALA A 214 -18.47 -7.26 19.75
CA ALA A 214 -19.47 -8.31 19.54
C ALA A 214 -20.89 -7.74 19.42
N LYS A 215 -21.67 -8.26 18.47
CA LYS A 215 -23.05 -7.84 18.18
C LYS A 215 -24.10 -8.75 18.83
N ASN A 216 -23.73 -9.97 19.24
CA ASN A 216 -24.60 -10.97 19.82
C ASN A 216 -23.84 -11.87 20.82
N GLU A 217 -24.57 -12.73 21.53
CA GLU A 217 -23.99 -13.61 22.56
C GLU A 217 -23.03 -14.66 21.97
N GLU A 218 -23.31 -15.18 20.78
CA GLU A 218 -22.43 -16.12 20.09
C GLU A 218 -21.05 -15.51 19.81
N GLN A 219 -21.02 -14.30 19.27
CA GLN A 219 -19.77 -13.56 19.03
C GLN A 219 -19.04 -13.23 20.34
N LYS A 220 -19.76 -12.91 21.42
CA LYS A 220 -19.15 -12.70 22.76
C LYS A 220 -18.42 -13.97 23.24
N GLU A 221 -19.07 -15.13 23.05
CA GLU A 221 -18.47 -16.41 23.42
C GLU A 221 -17.20 -16.70 22.60
N ILE A 222 -17.21 -16.42 21.29
CA ILE A 222 -16.04 -16.56 20.43
C ILE A 222 -14.89 -15.64 20.90
N LEU A 223 -15.20 -14.37 21.21
CA LEU A 223 -14.19 -13.44 21.73
C LEU A 223 -13.63 -13.89 23.09
N ARG A 224 -14.47 -14.48 23.96
CA ARG A 224 -14.04 -15.08 25.22
C ARG A 224 -13.08 -16.25 24.97
N CYS A 225 -13.42 -17.14 24.04
CA CYS A 225 -12.55 -18.25 23.66
C CYS A 225 -11.19 -17.78 23.11
N LEU A 226 -11.15 -16.68 22.35
CA LEU A 226 -9.91 -16.06 21.88
C LEU A 226 -9.06 -15.56 23.05
N SER A 227 -9.69 -14.86 24.01
CA SER A 227 -8.99 -14.37 25.21
C SER A 227 -8.43 -15.52 26.06
N GLU A 228 -9.15 -16.63 26.18
CA GLU A 228 -8.68 -17.84 26.88
C GLU A 228 -7.48 -18.51 26.18
N LYS A 229 -7.35 -18.33 24.87
CA LYS A 229 -6.18 -18.74 24.08
C LYS A 229 -5.01 -17.75 24.16
N GLY A 230 -5.15 -16.66 24.90
CA GLY A 230 -4.13 -15.63 25.07
C GLY A 230 -4.14 -14.53 24.01
N VAL A 231 -5.20 -14.43 23.21
CA VAL A 231 -5.38 -13.30 22.28
C VAL A 231 -5.92 -12.10 23.05
N GLU A 232 -5.26 -10.95 22.91
CA GLU A 232 -5.79 -9.69 23.44
C GLU A 232 -7.00 -9.25 22.61
N VAL A 233 -8.14 -9.03 23.27
CA VAL A 233 -9.39 -8.63 22.60
C VAL A 233 -9.81 -7.25 23.10
N ILE A 234 -9.81 -6.28 22.22
CA ILE A 234 -10.22 -4.91 22.48
C ILE A 234 -11.63 -4.71 21.91
N GLN A 235 -12.59 -4.49 22.78
CA GLN A 235 -13.94 -4.06 22.40
C GLN A 235 -14.04 -2.56 22.61
N ASN A 236 -14.08 -1.80 21.53
CA ASN A 236 -14.28 -0.35 21.60
C ASN A 236 -15.72 -0.06 21.97
N ASN A 237 -15.94 0.31 23.23
CA ASN A 237 -17.14 1.04 23.64
C ASN A 237 -16.86 2.53 23.38
N GLU A 238 -17.88 3.32 23.05
CA GLU A 238 -17.78 4.74 22.68
C GLU A 238 -16.94 5.61 23.66
N GLU A 239 -16.67 5.11 24.86
CA GLU A 239 -15.95 5.82 25.92
C GLU A 239 -14.42 5.56 25.94
N ARG A 240 -13.89 4.61 25.15
CA ARG A 240 -12.47 4.26 25.21
C ARG A 240 -11.84 4.04 23.83
N TYR A 241 -11.22 5.09 23.32
CA TYR A 241 -10.31 4.95 22.18
C TYR A 241 -9.00 4.33 22.67
N VAL A 242 -8.72 3.11 22.25
CA VAL A 242 -7.43 2.43 22.51
C VAL A 242 -6.58 2.53 21.26
N ASN A 243 -5.40 3.12 21.41
CA ASN A 243 -4.47 3.27 20.29
C ASN A 243 -3.88 1.90 19.92
N ILE A 244 -4.09 1.47 18.68
CA ILE A 244 -3.59 0.18 18.19
C ILE A 244 -2.06 0.05 18.29
N PHE A 245 -1.31 1.13 18.10
CA PHE A 245 0.15 1.13 18.20
C PHE A 245 0.61 0.85 19.63
N ASP A 246 -0.05 1.46 20.64
CA ASP A 246 0.27 1.24 22.04
C ASP A 246 0.05 -0.22 22.44
N GLU A 247 -1.02 -0.85 21.96
CA GLU A 247 -1.29 -2.26 22.24
C GLU A 247 -0.31 -3.19 21.49
N MET A 248 0.03 -2.89 20.24
CA MET A 248 1.06 -3.63 19.53
C MET A 248 2.41 -3.56 20.24
N GLU A 249 2.81 -2.38 20.74
CA GLU A 249 4.06 -2.22 21.50
C GLU A 249 4.05 -3.02 22.79
N LYS A 250 2.95 -3.02 23.55
CA LYS A 250 2.81 -3.85 24.78
C LYS A 250 2.95 -5.34 24.51
N LEU A 251 2.46 -5.79 23.35
CA LEU A 251 2.52 -7.20 22.94
C LEU A 251 3.81 -7.57 22.20
N GLY A 252 4.74 -6.61 22.03
CA GLY A 252 5.98 -6.82 21.30
C GLY A 252 5.78 -7.11 19.81
N ILE A 253 4.69 -6.60 19.23
CA ILE A 253 4.38 -6.75 17.79
C ILE A 253 5.08 -5.63 17.03
N GLU A 254 6.02 -6.01 16.17
CA GLU A 254 6.73 -5.07 15.31
C GLU A 254 5.80 -4.56 14.19
N TYR A 255 5.89 -3.27 13.88
CA TYR A 255 5.17 -2.61 12.78
C TYR A 255 6.08 -1.61 12.05
N VAL A 256 5.71 -1.27 10.82
CA VAL A 256 6.43 -0.26 10.02
C VAL A 256 6.07 1.13 10.54
N ASP A 257 7.03 1.76 11.22
CA ASP A 257 6.89 3.14 11.73
C ASP A 257 7.43 4.12 10.70
N TYR A 258 6.52 4.86 10.05
CA TYR A 258 6.87 5.84 9.01
C TYR A 258 7.80 6.94 9.52
N ARG A 259 7.75 7.28 10.82
CA ARG A 259 8.63 8.29 11.43
C ARG A 259 10.12 7.92 11.37
N LYS A 260 10.41 6.63 11.14
CA LYS A 260 11.78 6.09 10.98
C LYS A 260 12.18 5.94 9.51
N LEU A 261 11.30 6.30 8.58
CA LEU A 261 11.50 6.15 7.14
C LEU A 261 11.65 7.50 6.43
N GLN A 262 11.45 8.59 7.16
CA GLN A 262 11.63 9.96 6.69
C GLN A 262 13.10 10.39 6.80
#